data_9b4015176417f20c5ab6a100a2ebd97d
#
_entry.id   9b4015176417f20c5ab6a100a2ebd97d
#
_cell.length_a   1.000
_cell.length_b   1.000
_cell.length_c   1.000
_cell.angle_alpha   90.00
_cell.angle_beta   90.00
_cell.angle_gamma   90.00
#
_symmetry.space_group_name_H-M   'P 1'
#
loop_
_entity.id
_entity.type
_entity.pdbx_description
1 polymer ?
#
loop_
_entity_poly.entity_id
_entity_poly.type
_entity_poly.pdbx_seq_one_letter_code
_entity_poly.pdbx_strand_id
1 'polypeptide(L)'
;MNIMLREIQANTSGRIRAIEAEAWMDMLDAAPLSVRKQLGIETFRSDNACFLACRELPAVPFNRGFAVGPQWSASDKEMAEGLRWLDRNASKMWVIQVDEEGFDASSAALSRMGITRKDSGWIKFFSRPVDHIVPNEPRIEIADGGRKATDFANVINAAYGFPMATFEWFKALASRDRWTCYVAYADDEPCSAGAAFFGSAGAWFGIDATLATARGKGLQSAMIARRLRDVGDKGAVIAMAETGRPATVDSPLGTSFRNYQRAGFEVQHYSANFARDPNAPRSATPVFMM
;
A
#
# COMPACT_ATOMS: atom_id res chain seq x y z
N MET A 1 -13.50 -28.36 2.99
CA MET A 1 -12.53 -27.41 3.60
C MET A 1 -12.97 -27.15 5.04
N ASN A 2 -12.13 -27.42 6.02
CA ASN A 2 -12.45 -27.49 7.46
C ASN A 2 -12.85 -26.08 7.95
N ILE A 3 -13.88 -25.97 8.81
CA ILE A 3 -14.40 -24.74 9.43
C ILE A 3 -13.26 -23.96 10.09
N MET A 4 -12.40 -24.65 10.83
CA MET A 4 -11.23 -24.08 11.49
C MET A 4 -10.25 -23.40 10.51
N LEU A 5 -10.03 -23.96 9.31
CA LEU A 5 -9.18 -23.31 8.28
C LEU A 5 -9.82 -22.04 7.72
N ARG A 6 -11.15 -22.01 7.57
CA ARG A 6 -11.88 -20.81 7.14
C ARG A 6 -11.81 -19.68 8.17
N GLU A 7 -11.93 -20.01 9.46
CA GLU A 7 -11.81 -19.03 10.54
C GLU A 7 -10.40 -18.45 10.64
N ILE A 8 -9.36 -19.28 10.50
CA ILE A 8 -7.97 -18.83 10.47
C ILE A 8 -7.73 -17.91 9.27
N GLN A 9 -8.23 -18.26 8.09
CA GLN A 9 -8.11 -17.44 6.88
C GLN A 9 -8.83 -16.10 7.01
N ALA A 10 -10.07 -16.10 7.50
CA ALA A 10 -10.85 -14.87 7.71
C ALA A 10 -10.18 -13.94 8.74
N ASN A 11 -9.62 -14.51 9.81
CA ASN A 11 -8.87 -13.73 10.81
C ASN A 11 -7.58 -13.12 10.19
N THR A 12 -6.86 -13.86 9.35
CA THR A 12 -5.67 -13.36 8.66
C THR A 12 -6.01 -12.25 7.69
N SER A 13 -7.07 -12.41 6.87
CA SER A 13 -7.55 -11.35 5.96
C SER A 13 -7.91 -10.06 6.69
N GLY A 14 -8.66 -10.17 7.78
CA GLY A 14 -9.02 -9.01 8.60
C GLY A 14 -7.79 -8.29 9.19
N ARG A 15 -6.81 -9.05 9.68
CA ARG A 15 -5.55 -8.48 10.18
C ARG A 15 -4.77 -7.76 9.09
N ILE A 16 -4.66 -8.34 7.89
CA ILE A 16 -3.96 -7.74 6.76
C ILE A 16 -4.60 -6.41 6.37
N ARG A 17 -5.94 -6.33 6.27
CA ARG A 17 -6.64 -5.08 5.98
C ARG A 17 -6.43 -4.03 7.06
N ALA A 18 -6.44 -4.43 8.33
CA ALA A 18 -6.17 -3.52 9.45
C ALA A 18 -4.74 -2.97 9.39
N ILE A 19 -3.73 -3.83 9.16
CA ILE A 19 -2.33 -3.41 9.01
C ILE A 19 -2.18 -2.43 7.84
N GLU A 20 -2.78 -2.76 6.69
CA GLU A 20 -2.74 -1.90 5.50
C GLU A 20 -3.36 -0.53 5.79
N ALA A 21 -4.55 -0.51 6.37
CA ALA A 21 -5.25 0.73 6.68
C ALA A 21 -4.44 1.61 7.65
N GLU A 22 -3.92 1.03 8.73
CA GLU A 22 -3.08 1.76 9.67
C GLU A 22 -1.82 2.34 9.01
N ALA A 23 -1.11 1.53 8.20
CA ALA A 23 0.12 1.95 7.54
C ALA A 23 -0.12 3.10 6.56
N TRP A 24 -1.13 2.99 5.70
CA TRP A 24 -1.42 4.01 4.70
C TRP A 24 -1.94 5.31 5.32
N MET A 25 -2.82 5.22 6.32
CA MET A 25 -3.29 6.41 7.04
C MET A 25 -2.14 7.12 7.75
N ASP A 26 -1.31 6.38 8.49
CA ASP A 26 -0.16 6.95 9.20
C ASP A 26 0.89 7.52 8.25
N MET A 27 1.12 6.89 7.09
CA MET A 27 2.03 7.40 6.07
C MET A 27 1.57 8.76 5.52
N LEU A 28 0.28 8.93 5.21
CA LEU A 28 -0.24 10.21 4.74
C LEU A 28 -0.18 11.27 5.86
N ASP A 29 -0.45 10.88 7.10
CA ASP A 29 -0.37 11.76 8.26
C ASP A 29 1.08 12.17 8.63
N ALA A 30 2.08 11.42 8.15
CA ALA A 30 3.48 11.79 8.29
C ALA A 30 3.88 13.04 7.50
N ALA A 31 3.10 13.40 6.47
CA ALA A 31 3.42 14.55 5.64
C ALA A 31 3.35 15.86 6.44
N PRO A 32 4.39 16.70 6.42
CA PRO A 32 4.36 18.03 7.02
C PRO A 32 3.17 18.85 6.52
N LEU A 33 2.66 19.76 7.33
CA LEU A 33 1.46 20.55 6.99
C LEU A 33 1.61 21.34 5.67
N SER A 34 2.81 21.86 5.41
CA SER A 34 3.12 22.54 4.14
C SER A 34 2.99 21.61 2.93
N VAL A 35 3.50 20.37 3.07
CA VAL A 35 3.42 19.33 2.04
C VAL A 35 1.98 18.87 1.86
N ARG A 36 1.25 18.65 2.95
CA ARG A 36 -0.18 18.29 2.90
C ARG A 36 -0.98 19.31 2.10
N LYS A 37 -0.77 20.60 2.37
CA LYS A 37 -1.42 21.69 1.62
C LYS A 37 -1.01 21.73 0.16
N GLN A 38 0.28 21.59 -0.13
CA GLN A 38 0.82 21.65 -1.48
C GLN A 38 0.34 20.49 -2.35
N LEU A 39 0.31 19.26 -1.81
CA LEU A 39 -0.06 18.05 -2.54
C LEU A 39 -1.55 17.71 -2.43
N GLY A 40 -2.31 18.44 -1.62
CA GLY A 40 -3.72 18.12 -1.36
C GLY A 40 -3.87 16.76 -0.69
N ILE A 41 -3.07 16.49 0.35
CA ILE A 41 -3.12 15.22 1.08
C ILE A 41 -4.23 15.27 2.10
N GLU A 42 -5.19 14.37 1.96
CA GLU A 42 -6.35 14.22 2.84
C GLU A 42 -6.64 12.74 3.08
N THR A 43 -7.23 12.44 4.22
CA THR A 43 -7.67 11.09 4.59
C THR A 43 -9.10 11.14 5.13
N PHE A 44 -9.87 10.10 4.84
CA PHE A 44 -11.21 9.91 5.38
C PHE A 44 -11.40 8.46 5.79
N ARG A 45 -12.02 8.22 6.94
CA ARG A 45 -12.30 6.88 7.46
C ARG A 45 -13.76 6.78 7.90
N SER A 46 -14.42 5.71 7.47
CA SER A 46 -15.66 5.20 8.06
C SER A 46 -15.35 3.96 8.91
N ASP A 47 -16.39 3.34 9.47
CA ASP A 47 -16.26 2.14 10.29
C ASP A 47 -15.65 0.97 9.49
N ASN A 48 -15.99 0.86 8.20
CA ASN A 48 -15.66 -0.29 7.36
C ASN A 48 -14.72 0.01 6.20
N ALA A 49 -14.37 1.28 5.95
CA ALA A 49 -13.51 1.66 4.84
C ALA A 49 -12.61 2.86 5.18
N CYS A 50 -11.46 2.95 4.52
CA CYS A 50 -10.66 4.15 4.50
C CYS A 50 -10.44 4.65 3.07
N PHE A 51 -10.23 5.95 2.96
CA PHE A 51 -10.06 6.66 1.70
C PHE A 51 -8.87 7.60 1.80
N LEU A 52 -8.01 7.55 0.79
CA LEU A 52 -6.79 8.31 0.69
C LEU A 52 -6.86 9.23 -0.51
N ALA A 53 -6.41 10.45 -0.35
CA ALA A 53 -6.30 11.43 -1.42
C ALA A 53 -4.96 12.14 -1.38
N CYS A 54 -4.37 12.30 -2.55
CA CYS A 54 -3.22 13.15 -2.80
C CYS A 54 -3.45 13.79 -4.17
N ARG A 55 -4.17 14.93 -4.18
CA ARG A 55 -4.73 15.51 -5.40
C ARG A 55 -3.69 15.82 -6.45
N GLU A 56 -2.56 16.39 -6.03
CA GLU A 56 -1.50 16.85 -6.92
C GLU A 56 -0.46 15.75 -7.23
N LEU A 57 -0.65 14.53 -6.69
CA LEU A 57 0.16 13.35 -7.02
C LEU A 57 -0.76 12.29 -7.66
N PRO A 58 -0.89 12.23 -8.99
CA PRO A 58 -1.83 11.34 -9.68
C PRO A 58 -1.33 9.90 -9.73
N ALA A 59 -1.01 9.35 -8.58
CA ALA A 59 -0.59 7.96 -8.40
C ALA A 59 -1.68 7.20 -7.64
N VAL A 60 -2.16 6.10 -8.22
CA VAL A 60 -3.26 5.28 -7.70
C VAL A 60 -3.07 4.85 -6.24
N PRO A 61 -1.87 4.46 -5.77
CA PRO A 61 -1.68 4.07 -4.37
C PRO A 61 -2.08 5.15 -3.35
N PHE A 62 -1.92 6.42 -3.72
CA PHE A 62 -2.22 7.56 -2.85
C PHE A 62 -3.62 8.16 -3.08
N ASN A 63 -4.40 7.59 -4.01
CA ASN A 63 -5.74 8.06 -4.38
C ASN A 63 -6.67 6.86 -4.49
N ARG A 64 -7.06 6.30 -3.35
CA ARG A 64 -7.88 5.09 -3.33
C ARG A 64 -8.75 4.97 -2.09
N GLY A 65 -9.83 4.18 -2.21
CA GLY A 65 -10.59 3.68 -1.07
C GLY A 65 -10.50 2.17 -0.99
N PHE A 66 -10.47 1.60 0.23
CA PHE A 66 -10.40 0.16 0.48
C PHE A 66 -11.01 -0.23 1.83
N ALA A 67 -11.33 -1.52 2.00
CA ALA A 67 -11.92 -2.06 3.22
C ALA A 67 -10.94 -2.07 4.39
N VAL A 68 -11.47 -1.92 5.61
CA VAL A 68 -10.70 -1.94 6.87
C VAL A 68 -11.01 -3.19 7.70
N GLY A 69 -12.24 -3.71 7.61
CA GLY A 69 -12.72 -4.84 8.41
C GLY A 69 -12.44 -6.21 7.79
N PRO A 70 -12.86 -7.29 8.47
CA PRO A 70 -12.63 -8.66 8.04
C PRO A 70 -13.32 -9.01 6.71
N GLN A 71 -14.37 -8.28 6.36
CA GLN A 71 -15.07 -8.39 5.09
C GLN A 71 -15.33 -6.97 4.57
N TRP A 72 -15.43 -6.81 3.25
CA TRP A 72 -15.94 -5.58 2.68
C TRP A 72 -17.44 -5.50 3.01
N SER A 73 -17.76 -4.69 3.98
CA SER A 73 -19.12 -4.53 4.49
C SER A 73 -19.59 -3.08 4.48
N ALA A 74 -18.89 -2.22 3.73
CA ALA A 74 -19.33 -0.84 3.60
C ALA A 74 -20.77 -0.80 3.04
N SER A 75 -21.67 -0.15 3.76
CA SER A 75 -23.03 0.07 3.29
C SER A 75 -23.05 0.92 2.03
N ASP A 76 -24.10 0.83 1.23
CA ASP A 76 -24.26 1.70 0.05
C ASP A 76 -24.14 3.18 0.41
N LYS A 77 -24.56 3.58 1.62
CA LYS A 77 -24.41 4.96 2.14
C LYS A 77 -22.93 5.32 2.37
N GLU A 78 -22.17 4.50 3.08
CA GLU A 78 -20.74 4.73 3.32
C GLU A 78 -19.96 4.78 2.01
N MET A 79 -20.28 3.87 1.08
CA MET A 79 -19.66 3.83 -0.24
C MET A 79 -19.97 5.12 -1.02
N ALA A 80 -21.23 5.55 -1.06
CA ALA A 80 -21.62 6.78 -1.75
C ALA A 80 -20.97 8.03 -1.12
N GLU A 81 -20.79 8.04 0.20
CA GLU A 81 -20.07 9.11 0.89
C GLU A 81 -18.58 9.11 0.54
N GLY A 82 -17.92 7.97 0.58
CA GLY A 82 -16.52 7.81 0.20
C GLY A 82 -16.24 8.20 -1.26
N LEU A 83 -17.12 7.81 -2.19
CA LEU A 83 -17.03 8.19 -3.60
C LEU A 83 -17.15 9.71 -3.78
N ARG A 84 -18.12 10.36 -3.12
CA ARG A 84 -18.24 11.82 -3.15
C ARG A 84 -17.02 12.52 -2.56
N TRP A 85 -16.43 11.93 -1.51
CA TRP A 85 -15.24 12.46 -0.89
C TRP A 85 -14.01 12.33 -1.82
N LEU A 86 -13.81 11.17 -2.49
CA LEU A 86 -12.76 10.98 -3.48
C LEU A 86 -12.91 11.94 -4.67
N ASP A 87 -14.12 12.13 -5.18
CA ASP A 87 -14.39 13.05 -6.29
C ASP A 87 -13.98 14.50 -5.96
N ARG A 88 -14.07 14.90 -4.68
CA ARG A 88 -13.70 16.25 -4.24
C ARG A 88 -12.22 16.40 -3.91
N ASN A 89 -11.59 15.38 -3.35
CA ASN A 89 -10.29 15.49 -2.69
C ASN A 89 -9.16 14.78 -3.42
N ALA A 90 -9.45 13.69 -4.15
CA ALA A 90 -8.44 12.90 -4.83
C ALA A 90 -8.09 13.44 -6.21
N SER A 91 -6.99 12.93 -6.78
CA SER A 91 -6.68 13.12 -8.20
C SER A 91 -7.77 12.46 -9.07
N LYS A 92 -7.80 12.77 -10.37
CA LYS A 92 -8.76 12.15 -11.31
C LYS A 92 -8.54 10.65 -11.52
N MET A 93 -7.42 10.12 -11.02
CA MET A 93 -7.03 8.71 -11.15
C MET A 93 -7.35 7.87 -9.90
N TRP A 94 -8.31 8.29 -9.08
CA TRP A 94 -8.66 7.50 -7.91
C TRP A 94 -9.36 6.18 -8.25
N VAL A 95 -9.24 5.20 -7.36
CA VAL A 95 -9.89 3.90 -7.47
C VAL A 95 -10.55 3.47 -6.14
N ILE A 96 -11.54 2.60 -6.24
CA ILE A 96 -11.97 1.76 -5.12
C ILE A 96 -11.32 0.39 -5.31
N GLN A 97 -10.65 -0.08 -4.29
CA GLN A 97 -10.01 -1.38 -4.27
C GLN A 97 -10.92 -2.38 -3.55
N VAL A 98 -11.34 -3.42 -4.26
CA VAL A 98 -12.24 -4.48 -3.75
C VAL A 98 -11.52 -5.82 -3.80
N ASP A 99 -11.52 -6.54 -2.69
CA ASP A 99 -10.97 -7.88 -2.63
C ASP A 99 -11.90 -8.88 -3.34
N GLU A 100 -11.32 -9.88 -4.00
CA GLU A 100 -12.08 -10.86 -4.78
C GLU A 100 -13.08 -11.67 -3.93
N GLU A 101 -12.81 -11.85 -2.63
CA GLU A 101 -13.74 -12.51 -1.69
C GLU A 101 -15.07 -11.76 -1.52
N GLY A 102 -15.09 -10.44 -1.71
CA GLY A 102 -16.28 -9.59 -1.61
C GLY A 102 -16.81 -9.11 -2.95
N PHE A 103 -16.28 -9.66 -4.03
CA PHE A 103 -16.39 -9.11 -5.38
C PHE A 103 -17.83 -8.98 -5.88
N ASP A 104 -18.64 -10.04 -5.78
CA ASP A 104 -19.97 -10.05 -6.41
C ASP A 104 -20.94 -9.02 -5.80
N ALA A 105 -21.00 -8.97 -4.46
CA ALA A 105 -21.86 -8.01 -3.76
C ALA A 105 -21.43 -6.55 -3.98
N SER A 106 -20.12 -6.29 -3.86
CA SER A 106 -19.55 -4.94 -4.02
C SER A 106 -19.60 -4.46 -5.47
N SER A 107 -19.38 -5.35 -6.44
CA SER A 107 -19.40 -5.02 -7.87
C SER A 107 -20.77 -4.54 -8.33
N ALA A 108 -21.85 -5.19 -7.89
CA ALA A 108 -23.21 -4.78 -8.23
C ALA A 108 -23.54 -3.38 -7.64
N ALA A 109 -23.13 -3.12 -6.39
CA ALA A 109 -23.34 -1.82 -5.75
C ALA A 109 -22.54 -0.72 -6.45
N LEU A 110 -21.26 -0.95 -6.74
CA LEU A 110 -20.41 -0.01 -7.45
C LEU A 110 -20.90 0.28 -8.87
N SER A 111 -21.37 -0.75 -9.60
CA SER A 111 -21.93 -0.59 -10.95
C SER A 111 -23.16 0.32 -10.95
N ARG A 112 -24.06 0.19 -9.96
CA ARG A 112 -25.21 1.11 -9.81
C ARG A 112 -24.79 2.57 -9.58
N MET A 113 -23.58 2.78 -9.04
CA MET A 113 -23.00 4.10 -8.80
C MET A 113 -22.11 4.60 -9.95
N GLY A 114 -22.11 3.91 -11.11
CA GLY A 114 -21.32 4.27 -12.29
C GLY A 114 -19.82 3.99 -12.13
N ILE A 115 -19.45 3.05 -11.25
CA ILE A 115 -18.08 2.64 -11.00
C ILE A 115 -17.86 1.25 -11.60
N THR A 116 -16.87 1.12 -12.46
CA THR A 116 -16.60 -0.12 -13.21
C THR A 116 -15.22 -0.70 -12.89
N ARG A 117 -15.12 -2.02 -13.00
CA ARG A 117 -13.84 -2.73 -12.84
C ARG A 117 -12.82 -2.28 -13.88
N LYS A 118 -11.56 -2.19 -13.47
CA LYS A 118 -10.38 -1.95 -14.31
C LYS A 118 -9.51 -3.21 -14.36
N ASP A 119 -8.68 -3.31 -15.40
CA ASP A 119 -7.72 -4.43 -15.59
C ASP A 119 -6.48 -4.30 -14.70
N SER A 120 -6.63 -3.67 -13.55
CA SER A 120 -5.56 -3.46 -12.57
C SER A 120 -6.04 -3.82 -11.18
N GLY A 121 -5.12 -4.05 -10.27
CA GLY A 121 -5.41 -4.41 -8.89
C GLY A 121 -4.13 -4.68 -8.12
N TRP A 122 -4.29 -5.36 -7.01
CA TRP A 122 -3.20 -5.65 -6.10
C TRP A 122 -3.21 -7.12 -5.70
N ILE A 123 -2.03 -7.62 -5.37
CA ILE A 123 -1.83 -8.90 -4.74
C ILE A 123 -1.40 -8.60 -3.31
N LYS A 124 -2.12 -9.14 -2.34
CA LYS A 124 -1.81 -9.00 -0.91
C LYS A 124 -1.12 -10.26 -0.42
N PHE A 125 0.02 -10.04 0.20
CA PHE A 125 0.85 -11.10 0.75
C PHE A 125 0.92 -11.00 2.26
N PHE A 126 1.17 -12.13 2.89
CA PHE A 126 1.61 -12.17 4.27
C PHE A 126 2.76 -13.16 4.46
N SER A 127 3.53 -12.95 5.50
CA SER A 127 4.52 -13.91 6.00
C SER A 127 4.54 -13.85 7.52
N ARG A 128 4.94 -14.96 8.14
CA ARG A 128 5.37 -14.96 9.53
C ARG A 128 6.87 -14.66 9.55
N PRO A 129 7.38 -13.98 10.60
CA PRO A 129 8.81 -13.76 10.73
C PRO A 129 9.55 -15.08 10.66
N VAL A 130 10.52 -15.16 9.78
CA VAL A 130 11.43 -16.30 9.64
C VAL A 130 12.84 -15.76 9.39
N ASP A 131 13.84 -16.46 9.88
CA ASP A 131 15.21 -16.09 9.63
C ASP A 131 15.56 -16.36 8.16
N HIS A 132 15.76 -15.28 7.42
CA HIS A 132 16.27 -15.34 6.06
C HIS A 132 17.75 -14.96 6.03
N ILE A 133 18.58 -15.91 5.65
CA ILE A 133 20.00 -15.68 5.40
C ILE A 133 20.15 -15.21 3.95
N VAL A 134 20.65 -14.01 3.75
CA VAL A 134 21.04 -13.51 2.43
C VAL A 134 22.54 -13.61 2.31
N PRO A 135 23.07 -14.50 1.42
CA PRO A 135 24.50 -14.55 1.17
C PRO A 135 24.98 -13.19 0.64
N ASN A 136 26.13 -12.72 1.13
CA ASN A 136 26.71 -11.42 0.75
C ASN A 136 25.72 -10.26 0.93
N GLU A 137 25.16 -10.12 2.13
CA GLU A 137 24.18 -9.08 2.43
C GLU A 137 24.77 -7.69 2.13
N PRO A 138 24.07 -6.88 1.29
CA PRO A 138 24.52 -5.52 1.04
C PRO A 138 24.43 -4.69 2.31
N ARG A 139 25.19 -3.61 2.38
CA ARG A 139 25.10 -2.65 3.48
C ARG A 139 23.73 -2.00 3.48
N ILE A 140 22.90 -2.36 4.47
CA ILE A 140 21.56 -1.79 4.69
C ILE A 140 21.57 -1.10 6.03
N GLU A 141 21.25 0.19 6.04
CA GLU A 141 21.21 1.02 7.23
C GLU A 141 19.78 1.52 7.52
N ILE A 142 19.48 1.72 8.80
CA ILE A 142 18.24 2.37 9.22
C ILE A 142 18.39 3.87 8.99
N ALA A 143 17.40 4.45 8.34
CA ALA A 143 17.32 5.89 8.09
C ALA A 143 16.60 6.56 9.28
N ASP A 144 17.35 6.77 10.36
CA ASP A 144 16.87 7.29 11.65
C ASP A 144 17.02 8.81 11.80
N GLY A 145 17.38 9.51 10.72
CA GLY A 145 17.54 10.95 10.68
C GLY A 145 18.72 11.41 9.83
N GLY A 146 18.98 12.72 9.83
CA GLY A 146 20.11 13.35 9.18
C GLY A 146 20.28 12.97 7.70
N ARG A 147 21.51 12.58 7.32
CA ARG A 147 21.87 12.19 5.95
C ARG A 147 21.07 10.97 5.49
N LYS A 148 20.89 9.95 6.34
CA LYS A 148 20.23 8.71 5.96
C LYS A 148 18.75 8.91 5.61
N ALA A 149 18.04 9.76 6.36
CA ALA A 149 16.66 10.14 6.04
C ALA A 149 16.58 10.91 4.72
N THR A 150 17.59 11.74 4.44
CA THR A 150 17.73 12.43 3.15
C THR A 150 18.00 11.44 2.01
N ASP A 151 18.90 10.49 2.21
CA ASP A 151 19.22 9.44 1.23
C ASP A 151 17.99 8.56 0.93
N PHE A 152 17.22 8.19 1.98
CA PHE A 152 15.95 7.47 1.82
C PHE A 152 14.97 8.21 0.92
N ALA A 153 14.70 9.49 1.22
CA ALA A 153 13.77 10.31 0.45
C ALA A 153 14.25 10.52 -1.01
N ASN A 154 15.56 10.72 -1.21
CA ASN A 154 16.15 10.87 -2.54
C ASN A 154 15.96 9.61 -3.40
N VAL A 155 16.24 8.42 -2.85
CA VAL A 155 16.07 7.15 -3.57
C VAL A 155 14.61 6.95 -3.95
N ILE A 156 13.66 7.20 -3.03
CA ILE A 156 12.22 7.10 -3.31
C ILE A 156 11.82 8.04 -4.44
N ASN A 157 12.15 9.33 -4.31
CA ASN A 157 11.76 10.34 -5.31
C ASN A 157 12.36 10.03 -6.69
N ALA A 158 13.63 9.68 -6.75
CA ALA A 158 14.30 9.36 -8.01
C ALA A 158 13.77 8.09 -8.67
N ALA A 159 13.53 7.03 -7.88
CA ALA A 159 13.09 5.75 -8.43
C ALA A 159 11.64 5.76 -8.93
N TYR A 160 10.76 6.54 -8.29
CA TYR A 160 9.35 6.69 -8.69
C TYR A 160 9.09 7.89 -9.61
N GLY A 161 10.06 8.79 -9.76
CA GLY A 161 9.85 10.03 -10.51
C GLY A 161 8.87 10.98 -9.82
N PHE A 162 8.82 10.98 -8.50
CA PHE A 162 7.91 11.82 -7.75
C PHE A 162 8.35 13.29 -7.75
N PRO A 163 7.41 14.25 -7.65
CA PRO A 163 7.75 15.66 -7.56
C PRO A 163 8.54 15.95 -6.28
N MET A 164 9.40 16.96 -6.32
CA MET A 164 10.22 17.35 -5.16
C MET A 164 9.41 17.65 -3.88
N ALA A 165 8.15 18.02 -4.03
CA ALA A 165 7.24 18.23 -2.89
C ALA A 165 7.09 17.00 -1.99
N THR A 166 7.27 15.77 -2.52
CA THR A 166 7.19 14.55 -1.73
C THR A 166 8.46 14.26 -0.93
N PHE A 167 9.56 14.95 -1.20
CA PHE A 167 10.85 14.73 -0.53
C PHE A 167 10.75 14.94 0.99
N GLU A 168 10.22 16.06 1.43
CA GLU A 168 10.07 16.35 2.86
C GLU A 168 9.05 15.41 3.54
N TRP A 169 8.09 14.88 2.80
CA TRP A 169 7.17 13.87 3.29
C TRP A 169 7.90 12.55 3.62
N PHE A 170 8.63 11.98 2.66
CA PHE A 170 9.36 10.74 2.89
C PHE A 170 10.49 10.90 3.90
N LYS A 171 11.15 12.06 3.91
CA LYS A 171 12.13 12.37 4.96
C LYS A 171 11.50 12.41 6.35
N ALA A 172 10.32 13.01 6.50
CA ALA A 172 9.59 13.05 7.76
C ALA A 172 9.14 11.65 8.22
N LEU A 173 8.80 10.76 7.28
CA LEU A 173 8.41 9.38 7.57
C LEU A 173 9.52 8.63 8.32
N ALA A 174 10.78 8.87 7.98
CA ALA A 174 11.95 8.25 8.62
C ALA A 174 12.12 8.62 10.10
N SER A 175 11.40 9.63 10.59
CA SER A 175 11.44 10.08 11.99
C SER A 175 10.20 9.70 12.80
N ARG A 176 9.29 8.88 12.22
CA ARG A 176 8.06 8.47 12.93
C ARG A 176 8.28 7.18 13.71
N ASP A 177 7.83 7.13 14.96
CA ASP A 177 8.05 6.03 15.91
C ASP A 177 7.59 4.65 15.39
N ARG A 178 6.49 4.61 14.62
CA ARG A 178 5.93 3.35 14.08
C ARG A 178 6.57 2.93 12.77
N TRP A 179 7.53 3.69 12.25
CA TRP A 179 8.21 3.41 10.99
C TRP A 179 9.67 3.06 11.21
N THR A 180 10.14 2.11 10.43
CA THR A 180 11.57 1.89 10.24
C THR A 180 11.83 1.99 8.75
N CYS A 181 12.55 3.03 8.35
CA CYS A 181 12.96 3.26 6.97
C CYS A 181 14.39 2.75 6.77
N TYR A 182 14.68 2.20 5.62
CA TYR A 182 15.95 1.56 5.30
C TYR A 182 16.53 2.09 4.00
N VAL A 183 17.84 2.20 3.96
CA VAL A 183 18.62 2.53 2.75
C VAL A 183 19.69 1.49 2.54
N ALA A 184 19.79 0.96 1.33
CA ALA A 184 20.90 0.13 0.92
C ALA A 184 21.91 0.95 0.11
N TYR A 185 23.18 0.71 0.37
CA TYR A 185 24.31 1.41 -0.24
C TYR A 185 25.16 0.45 -1.08
N ALA A 186 25.61 0.95 -2.20
CA ALA A 186 26.66 0.33 -3.02
C ALA A 186 27.74 1.38 -3.28
N ASP A 187 28.98 1.06 -2.99
CA ASP A 187 30.12 1.98 -3.13
C ASP A 187 29.87 3.34 -2.44
N ASP A 188 29.30 3.28 -1.21
CA ASP A 188 28.89 4.42 -0.39
C ASP A 188 27.76 5.31 -0.97
N GLU A 189 27.19 4.94 -2.12
CA GLU A 189 26.09 5.65 -2.73
C GLU A 189 24.73 4.98 -2.39
N PRO A 190 23.70 5.74 -2.00
CA PRO A 190 22.38 5.20 -1.71
C PRO A 190 21.71 4.74 -3.01
N CYS A 191 21.28 3.49 -3.07
CA CYS A 191 20.79 2.90 -4.31
C CYS A 191 19.47 2.15 -4.21
N SER A 192 19.03 1.77 -3.00
CA SER A 192 17.73 1.17 -2.77
C SER A 192 17.17 1.61 -1.43
N ALA A 193 15.85 1.69 -1.33
CA ALA A 193 15.15 2.09 -0.14
C ALA A 193 13.91 1.21 0.07
N GLY A 194 13.45 1.11 1.32
CA GLY A 194 12.21 0.44 1.68
C GLY A 194 11.81 0.81 3.10
N ALA A 195 10.56 0.57 3.46
CA ALA A 195 10.07 0.87 4.79
C ALA A 195 9.27 -0.28 5.39
N ALA A 196 9.28 -0.37 6.71
CA ALA A 196 8.39 -1.20 7.50
C ALA A 196 7.61 -0.34 8.48
N PHE A 197 6.30 -0.49 8.49
CA PHE A 197 5.40 0.07 9.48
C PHE A 197 5.04 -1.00 10.51
N PHE A 198 5.02 -0.63 11.79
CA PHE A 198 4.69 -1.53 12.89
C PHE A 198 3.37 -1.10 13.53
N GLY A 199 2.29 -1.79 13.13
CA GLY A 199 0.94 -1.56 13.60
C GLY A 199 0.53 -2.48 14.73
N SER A 200 -0.69 -2.26 15.25
CA SER A 200 -1.27 -3.08 16.32
C SER A 200 -1.50 -4.54 15.91
N ALA A 201 -1.78 -4.80 14.64
CA ALA A 201 -2.07 -6.12 14.11
C ALA A 201 -0.87 -6.84 13.48
N GLY A 202 0.24 -6.13 13.23
CA GLY A 202 1.45 -6.66 12.59
C GLY A 202 2.24 -5.59 11.85
N ALA A 203 3.12 -5.99 10.94
CA ALA A 203 3.95 -5.09 10.16
C ALA A 203 3.51 -5.00 8.69
N TRP A 204 3.63 -3.81 8.08
CA TRP A 204 3.44 -3.60 6.65
C TRP A 204 4.77 -3.23 5.98
N PHE A 205 5.07 -3.86 4.85
CA PHE A 205 6.25 -3.56 4.04
C PHE A 205 5.85 -2.81 2.76
N GLY A 206 6.50 -1.70 2.51
CA GLY A 206 6.25 -0.94 1.30
C GLY A 206 7.25 0.17 1.06
N ILE A 207 6.90 1.03 0.13
CA ILE A 207 7.77 2.12 -0.37
C ILE A 207 9.10 1.54 -0.90
N ASP A 208 9.05 0.34 -1.48
CA ASP A 208 10.23 -0.34 -2.01
C ASP A 208 10.67 0.32 -3.32
N ALA A 209 11.88 0.85 -3.33
CA ALA A 209 12.46 1.51 -4.48
C ALA A 209 13.90 1.05 -4.71
N THR A 210 14.27 0.85 -5.97
CA THR A 210 15.66 0.59 -6.37
C THR A 210 15.97 1.41 -7.62
N LEU A 211 17.02 2.21 -7.56
CA LEU A 211 17.47 3.01 -8.70
C LEU A 211 17.76 2.11 -9.90
N ALA A 212 17.44 2.58 -11.10
CA ALA A 212 17.57 1.79 -12.32
C ALA A 212 18.99 1.18 -12.50
N THR A 213 20.03 1.95 -12.17
CA THR A 213 21.44 1.54 -12.24
C THR A 213 21.84 0.44 -11.24
N ALA A 214 21.02 0.23 -10.21
CA ALA A 214 21.27 -0.75 -9.14
C ALA A 214 20.35 -1.98 -9.19
N ARG A 215 19.46 -2.05 -10.18
CA ARG A 215 18.56 -3.20 -10.36
C ARG A 215 19.33 -4.47 -10.74
N GLY A 216 18.75 -5.63 -10.45
CA GLY A 216 19.36 -6.94 -10.74
C GLY A 216 20.44 -7.39 -9.76
N LYS A 217 20.79 -6.58 -8.75
CA LYS A 217 21.83 -6.87 -7.75
C LYS A 217 21.30 -7.47 -6.44
N GLY A 218 20.06 -7.95 -6.40
CA GLY A 218 19.48 -8.61 -5.22
C GLY A 218 19.05 -7.66 -4.06
N LEU A 219 19.16 -6.34 -4.23
CA LEU A 219 18.93 -5.35 -3.18
C LEU A 219 17.53 -5.42 -2.57
N GLN A 220 16.47 -5.60 -3.39
CA GLN A 220 15.12 -5.75 -2.87
C GLN A 220 14.97 -7.03 -2.02
N SER A 221 15.55 -8.14 -2.45
CA SER A 221 15.50 -9.40 -1.68
C SER A 221 16.21 -9.25 -0.33
N ALA A 222 17.37 -8.61 -0.30
CA ALA A 222 18.09 -8.31 0.94
C ALA A 222 17.29 -7.37 1.85
N MET A 223 16.63 -6.35 1.27
CA MET A 223 15.76 -5.43 2.00
C MET A 223 14.56 -6.14 2.63
N ILE A 224 13.94 -7.07 1.91
CA ILE A 224 12.84 -7.89 2.44
C ILE A 224 13.33 -8.75 3.60
N ALA A 225 14.47 -9.45 3.43
CA ALA A 225 15.03 -10.31 4.48
C ALA A 225 15.40 -9.50 5.73
N ARG A 226 16.02 -8.32 5.58
CA ARG A 226 16.34 -7.43 6.69
C ARG A 226 15.08 -7.04 7.46
N ARG A 227 14.03 -6.63 6.78
CA ARG A 227 12.77 -6.25 7.43
C ARG A 227 12.09 -7.42 8.14
N LEU A 228 12.15 -8.64 7.59
CA LEU A 228 11.60 -9.83 8.26
C LEU A 228 12.33 -10.12 9.57
N ARG A 229 13.66 -9.99 9.63
CA ARG A 229 14.42 -10.10 10.89
C ARG A 229 13.97 -9.05 11.90
N ASP A 230 13.92 -7.78 11.49
CA ASP A 230 13.52 -6.68 12.37
C ASP A 230 12.05 -6.82 12.86
N VAL A 231 11.17 -7.45 12.07
CA VAL A 231 9.79 -7.81 12.49
C VAL A 231 9.82 -8.85 13.60
N GLY A 232 10.67 -9.89 13.47
CA GLY A 232 10.88 -10.90 14.51
C GLY A 232 11.44 -10.28 15.80
N ASP A 233 12.50 -9.47 15.68
CA ASP A 233 13.14 -8.80 16.81
C ASP A 233 12.19 -7.86 17.58
N LYS A 234 11.24 -7.23 16.87
CA LYS A 234 10.20 -6.40 17.48
C LYS A 234 8.97 -7.18 17.96
N GLY A 235 8.98 -8.51 17.86
CA GLY A 235 7.90 -9.37 18.35
C GLY A 235 6.60 -9.32 17.52
N ALA A 236 6.62 -8.75 16.32
CA ALA A 236 5.46 -8.79 15.45
C ALA A 236 5.32 -10.19 14.82
N VAL A 237 4.10 -10.74 14.83
CA VAL A 237 3.84 -12.13 14.45
C VAL A 237 3.44 -12.31 12.98
N ILE A 238 3.24 -11.21 12.26
CA ILE A 238 2.87 -11.21 10.84
C ILE A 238 3.44 -9.98 10.15
N ALA A 239 3.97 -10.18 8.96
CA ALA A 239 4.31 -9.13 8.02
C ALA A 239 3.40 -9.22 6.80
N MET A 240 2.96 -8.08 6.26
CA MET A 240 2.24 -8.02 5.01
C MET A 240 2.95 -7.13 4.00
N ALA A 241 2.70 -7.39 2.73
CA ALA A 241 3.14 -6.57 1.61
C ALA A 241 2.09 -6.58 0.50
N GLU A 242 2.22 -5.64 -0.43
CA GLU A 242 1.38 -5.60 -1.62
C GLU A 242 2.20 -5.35 -2.88
N THR A 243 1.78 -5.95 -4.00
CA THR A 243 2.34 -5.67 -5.33
C THR A 243 1.23 -5.47 -6.34
N GLY A 244 1.52 -4.76 -7.42
CA GLY A 244 0.58 -4.64 -8.53
C GLY A 244 0.21 -6.01 -9.10
N ARG A 245 -1.06 -6.20 -9.41
CA ARG A 245 -1.57 -7.37 -10.12
C ARG A 245 -1.30 -7.21 -11.62
N PRO A 246 -0.88 -8.27 -12.34
CA PRO A 246 -0.83 -8.25 -13.79
C PRO A 246 -2.20 -7.97 -14.41
N ALA A 247 -2.23 -7.26 -15.53
CA ALA A 247 -3.49 -6.92 -16.21
C ALA A 247 -4.24 -8.16 -16.73
N THR A 248 -3.51 -9.21 -17.12
CA THR A 248 -4.07 -10.47 -17.60
C THR A 248 -3.43 -11.66 -16.88
N VAL A 249 -4.13 -12.81 -16.88
CA VAL A 249 -3.64 -14.06 -16.27
C VAL A 249 -2.34 -14.53 -16.95
N ASP A 250 -2.19 -14.27 -18.22
CA ASP A 250 -1.02 -14.69 -19.03
C ASP A 250 0.17 -13.71 -18.91
N SER A 251 -0.03 -12.55 -18.29
CA SER A 251 1.05 -11.60 -18.09
C SER A 251 2.01 -12.08 -17.02
N PRO A 252 3.35 -11.97 -17.23
CA PRO A 252 4.31 -12.43 -16.26
C PRO A 252 4.20 -11.65 -14.95
N LEU A 253 4.24 -12.38 -13.84
CA LEU A 253 4.29 -11.80 -12.50
C LEU A 253 5.55 -10.93 -12.34
N GLY A 254 5.38 -9.76 -11.75
CA GLY A 254 6.45 -8.78 -11.59
C GLY A 254 7.63 -9.27 -10.75
N THR A 255 8.76 -8.59 -10.85
CA THR A 255 9.96 -8.94 -10.08
C THR A 255 9.71 -8.87 -8.57
N SER A 256 8.99 -7.85 -8.11
CA SER A 256 8.62 -7.72 -6.68
C SER A 256 7.80 -8.90 -6.19
N PHE A 257 6.82 -9.37 -6.97
CA PHE A 257 6.05 -10.57 -6.65
C PHE A 257 6.96 -11.77 -6.38
N ARG A 258 7.86 -12.07 -7.33
CA ARG A 258 8.79 -13.20 -7.19
C ARG A 258 9.75 -13.05 -6.01
N ASN A 259 10.18 -11.83 -5.69
CA ASN A 259 11.06 -11.57 -4.55
C ASN A 259 10.33 -11.82 -3.22
N TYR A 260 9.08 -11.38 -3.08
CA TYR A 260 8.26 -11.67 -1.90
C TYR A 260 7.99 -13.16 -1.76
N GLN A 261 7.65 -13.88 -2.84
CA GLN A 261 7.46 -15.34 -2.78
C GLN A 261 8.73 -16.07 -2.33
N ARG A 262 9.92 -15.71 -2.88
CA ARG A 262 11.19 -16.32 -2.45
C ARG A 262 11.51 -16.04 -0.99
N ALA A 263 11.06 -14.92 -0.46
CA ALA A 263 11.19 -14.57 0.95
C ALA A 263 10.12 -15.22 1.85
N GLY A 264 9.35 -16.19 1.34
CA GLY A 264 8.37 -16.93 2.12
C GLY A 264 7.05 -16.21 2.34
N PHE A 265 6.76 -15.16 1.56
CA PHE A 265 5.44 -14.55 1.57
C PHE A 265 4.45 -15.38 0.76
N GLU A 266 3.29 -15.63 1.35
CA GLU A 266 2.17 -16.34 0.75
C GLU A 266 1.12 -15.33 0.27
N VAL A 267 0.49 -15.62 -0.87
CA VAL A 267 -0.64 -14.82 -1.35
C VAL A 267 -1.85 -15.05 -0.46
N GLN A 268 -2.37 -14.00 0.15
CA GLN A 268 -3.59 -14.07 0.95
C GLN A 268 -4.83 -13.85 0.08
N HIS A 269 -4.84 -12.79 -0.71
CA HIS A 269 -5.93 -12.51 -1.63
C HIS A 269 -5.49 -11.56 -2.74
N TYR A 270 -6.32 -11.53 -3.78
CA TYR A 270 -6.23 -10.56 -4.86
C TYR A 270 -7.29 -9.49 -4.67
N SER A 271 -6.99 -8.28 -5.11
CA SER A 271 -7.98 -7.22 -5.21
C SER A 271 -8.04 -6.67 -6.62
N ALA A 272 -9.20 -6.13 -7.00
CA ALA A 272 -9.40 -5.43 -8.24
C ALA A 272 -9.66 -3.94 -7.99
N ASN A 273 -9.19 -3.11 -8.90
CA ASN A 273 -9.49 -1.68 -8.89
C ASN A 273 -10.79 -1.41 -9.64
N PHE A 274 -11.59 -0.50 -9.09
CA PHE A 274 -12.80 0.02 -9.68
C PHE A 274 -12.68 1.54 -9.78
N ALA A 275 -13.10 2.12 -10.88
CA ALA A 275 -13.05 3.56 -11.08
C ALA A 275 -14.26 4.03 -11.88
N ARG A 276 -14.50 5.34 -11.91
CA ARG A 276 -15.51 5.88 -12.82
C ARG A 276 -15.17 5.55 -14.25
N ASP A 277 -16.19 5.23 -15.02
CA ASP A 277 -16.08 5.23 -16.47
C ASP A 277 -15.93 6.69 -16.93
N PRO A 278 -14.83 7.07 -17.58
CA PRO A 278 -14.64 8.42 -18.08
C PRO A 278 -15.69 8.84 -19.11
N ASN A 279 -16.35 7.88 -19.76
CA ASN A 279 -17.38 8.08 -20.76
C ASN A 279 -18.81 7.95 -20.20
N ALA A 280 -18.97 7.51 -18.94
CA ALA A 280 -20.29 7.44 -18.35
C ALA A 280 -20.87 8.86 -18.19
N PRO A 281 -22.14 9.10 -18.58
CA PRO A 281 -22.80 10.36 -18.29
C PRO A 281 -22.72 10.56 -16.77
N ARG A 282 -22.29 11.73 -16.34
CA ARG A 282 -22.32 12.10 -14.91
C ARG A 282 -23.78 12.08 -14.49
N SER A 283 -24.26 10.95 -13.99
CA SER A 283 -25.60 10.83 -13.48
C SER A 283 -25.74 11.84 -12.35
N ALA A 284 -26.77 12.68 -12.46
CA ALA A 284 -27.19 13.51 -11.36
C ALA A 284 -27.30 12.64 -10.11
N THR A 285 -26.72 13.09 -9.02
CA THR A 285 -26.76 12.48 -7.69
C THR A 285 -28.14 11.86 -7.46
N PRO A 286 -28.27 10.58 -7.09
CA PRO A 286 -29.56 10.06 -6.67
C PRO A 286 -30.03 10.92 -5.50
N VAL A 287 -31.07 11.71 -5.73
CA VAL A 287 -31.80 12.41 -4.67
C VAL A 287 -32.53 11.31 -3.93
N PHE A 288 -31.97 10.86 -2.81
CA PHE A 288 -32.75 10.09 -1.85
C PHE A 288 -33.83 11.04 -1.30
N MET A 289 -35.04 10.93 -1.82
CA MET A 289 -36.21 11.51 -1.15
C MET A 289 -36.31 10.87 0.23
N MET A 290 -36.36 11.73 1.25
CA MET A 290 -36.63 11.37 2.63
C MET A 290 -38.03 10.78 2.77
#